data_9d4892951b63e053335f92534c2e9b0a
#
_entry.id   9d4892951b63e053335f92534c2e9b0a
#
_cell.length_a   1.000
_cell.length_b   1.000
_cell.length_c   1.000
_cell.angle_alpha   90.00
_cell.angle_beta   90.00
_cell.angle_gamma   90.00
#
_symmetry.space_group_name_H-M   'P 1'
#
loop_
_entity.id
_entity.type
_entity.pdbx_description
1 polymer ?
#
loop_
_entity_poly.entity_id
_entity_poly.type
_entity_poly.pdbx_seq_one_letter_code
_entity_poly.pdbx_strand_id
1 'polypeptide(L)'
;MTKFNYIYFKKDKKLRILNSKLNSKLTVVFLHGLKSDMEGKKPLFLNRYCKKNKVNFLSLEYAGHGKSYGKFENGTISQWRNNVKFVIRKIIKNEKFLIIGSSLGAWIGLLQFQDFKKQIIGFIGVGSAPEFLDRLIWQKLKDDEKKMFLKKKFYMLKSDGYEYKIKLSFLKDGRKNKVLNRKINSKIPVFLIHGKKDDVVPINLSKKIFSIFPKAKKKIQIIKGGDHSLSRKGDLNKLATLIGEIIHEPSNLLRRLGKLILL
;
A
#
# COMPACT_ATOMS: atom_id res chain seq x y z
N MET A 1 -16.01 -10.81 -15.99
CA MET A 1 -15.15 -11.43 -14.96
C MET A 1 -13.90 -10.58 -14.71
N THR A 2 -13.37 -10.58 -13.49
CA THR A 2 -12.07 -9.95 -13.16
C THR A 2 -10.94 -10.83 -13.67
N LYS A 3 -10.11 -10.34 -14.60
CA LYS A 3 -9.01 -11.10 -15.17
C LYS A 3 -7.71 -10.80 -14.40
N PHE A 4 -7.10 -11.84 -13.86
CA PHE A 4 -5.76 -11.79 -13.28
C PHE A 4 -4.74 -12.28 -14.30
N ASN A 5 -3.57 -11.63 -14.31
CA ASN A 5 -2.47 -11.95 -15.21
C ASN A 5 -1.20 -12.20 -14.40
N TYR A 6 -0.15 -12.67 -15.07
CA TYR A 6 1.18 -12.84 -14.48
C TYR A 6 2.21 -12.01 -15.25
N ILE A 7 3.18 -11.49 -14.51
CA ILE A 7 4.34 -10.79 -15.06
C ILE A 7 5.62 -11.43 -14.49
N TYR A 8 6.58 -11.70 -15.34
CA TYR A 8 7.83 -12.32 -14.91
C TYR A 8 8.79 -11.27 -14.37
N PHE A 9 9.08 -11.35 -13.06
CA PHE A 9 10.10 -10.54 -12.38
C PHE A 9 11.51 -10.98 -12.75
N LYS A 10 11.72 -12.31 -12.84
CA LYS A 10 12.88 -13.02 -13.38
C LYS A 10 12.38 -14.31 -14.03
N LYS A 11 13.28 -15.08 -14.73
CA LYS A 11 12.91 -16.27 -15.51
C LYS A 11 11.84 -17.14 -14.85
N ASP A 12 12.00 -17.54 -13.58
CA ASP A 12 11.09 -18.44 -12.87
C ASP A 12 10.28 -17.73 -11.76
N LYS A 13 10.26 -16.39 -11.73
CA LYS A 13 9.65 -15.61 -10.66
C LYS A 13 8.51 -14.77 -11.20
N LYS A 14 7.31 -15.36 -11.28
CA LYS A 14 6.10 -14.69 -11.73
C LYS A 14 5.38 -13.99 -10.58
N LEU A 15 5.01 -12.74 -10.78
CA LEU A 15 4.12 -11.97 -9.92
C LEU A 15 2.74 -11.97 -10.51
N ARG A 16 1.72 -12.24 -9.69
CA ARG A 16 0.32 -12.12 -10.11
C ARG A 16 -0.10 -10.66 -10.02
N ILE A 17 -0.78 -10.18 -11.05
CA ILE A 17 -1.25 -8.80 -11.14
C ILE A 17 -2.73 -8.75 -11.51
N LEU A 18 -3.41 -7.72 -11.04
CA LEU A 18 -4.73 -7.30 -11.49
C LEU A 18 -4.56 -5.95 -12.19
N ASN A 19 -4.61 -5.96 -13.51
CA ASN A 19 -4.40 -4.78 -14.34
C ASN A 19 -5.62 -4.55 -15.23
N SER A 20 -6.35 -3.46 -14.99
CA SER A 20 -7.43 -2.97 -15.85
C SER A 20 -6.95 -1.73 -16.58
N LYS A 21 -6.47 -1.93 -17.81
CA LYS A 21 -6.02 -0.85 -18.69
C LYS A 21 -7.23 -0.29 -19.43
N LEU A 22 -7.54 0.97 -19.19
CA LEU A 22 -8.54 1.76 -19.87
C LEU A 22 -7.80 2.93 -20.53
N ASN A 23 -8.34 3.55 -21.54
CA ASN A 23 -7.65 4.63 -22.26
C ASN A 23 -7.48 5.91 -21.39
N SER A 24 -6.73 5.79 -20.30
CA SER A 24 -6.45 6.84 -19.30
C SER A 24 -4.95 7.03 -19.12
N LYS A 25 -4.52 8.26 -18.90
CA LYS A 25 -3.14 8.62 -18.52
C LYS A 25 -2.90 8.58 -17.00
N LEU A 26 -3.89 8.13 -16.24
CA LEU A 26 -3.85 8.00 -14.79
C LEU A 26 -4.16 6.57 -14.37
N THR A 27 -3.32 6.02 -13.47
CA THR A 27 -3.51 4.71 -12.87
C THR A 27 -3.70 4.83 -11.35
N VAL A 28 -4.68 4.13 -10.81
CA VAL A 28 -4.79 3.88 -9.36
C VAL A 28 -4.05 2.59 -9.04
N VAL A 29 -3.02 2.68 -8.20
CA VAL A 29 -2.21 1.54 -7.74
C VAL A 29 -2.64 1.17 -6.34
N PHE A 30 -3.16 -0.05 -6.15
CA PHE A 30 -3.52 -0.57 -4.82
C PHE A 30 -2.49 -1.58 -4.32
N LEU A 31 -2.00 -1.37 -3.10
CA LEU A 31 -1.02 -2.20 -2.40
C LEU A 31 -1.67 -2.81 -1.15
N HIS A 32 -1.76 -4.14 -1.12
CA HIS A 32 -2.44 -4.88 -0.06
C HIS A 32 -1.62 -4.99 1.23
N GLY A 33 -2.25 -5.43 2.33
CA GLY A 33 -1.63 -5.66 3.62
C GLY A 33 -0.84 -6.97 3.73
N LEU A 34 -0.29 -7.21 4.93
CA LEU A 34 0.44 -8.43 5.25
C LEU A 34 -0.46 -9.65 5.10
N LYS A 35 0.05 -10.73 4.48
CA LYS A 35 -0.68 -11.99 4.20
C LYS A 35 -2.04 -11.81 3.50
N SER A 36 -2.27 -10.68 2.86
CA SER A 36 -3.44 -10.43 2.03
C SER A 36 -3.16 -10.74 0.55
N ASP A 37 -4.18 -10.61 -0.28
CA ASP A 37 -4.13 -10.88 -1.72
C ASP A 37 -4.96 -9.86 -2.52
N MET A 38 -5.16 -10.12 -3.79
CA MET A 38 -5.97 -9.29 -4.69
C MET A 38 -7.42 -9.78 -4.87
N GLU A 39 -7.82 -10.87 -4.23
CA GLU A 39 -9.18 -11.43 -4.32
C GLU A 39 -10.09 -10.87 -3.22
N GLY A 40 -9.54 -10.13 -2.25
CA GLY A 40 -10.27 -9.49 -1.16
C GLY A 40 -11.21 -8.37 -1.61
N LYS A 41 -12.10 -7.96 -0.70
CA LYS A 41 -13.16 -6.95 -0.97
C LYS A 41 -12.60 -5.61 -1.48
N LYS A 42 -11.49 -5.11 -0.87
CA LYS A 42 -10.90 -3.82 -1.27
C LYS A 42 -10.39 -3.78 -2.71
N PRO A 43 -9.46 -4.65 -3.14
CA PRO A 43 -8.95 -4.58 -4.51
C PRO A 43 -10.03 -4.79 -5.56
N LEU A 44 -10.99 -5.71 -5.32
CA LEU A 44 -12.10 -5.93 -6.25
C LEU A 44 -13.05 -4.74 -6.33
N PHE A 45 -13.36 -4.10 -5.20
CA PHE A 45 -14.15 -2.87 -5.17
C PHE A 45 -13.44 -1.74 -5.91
N LEU A 46 -12.16 -1.51 -5.63
CA LEU A 46 -11.38 -0.45 -6.26
C LEU A 46 -11.24 -0.65 -7.77
N ASN A 47 -11.07 -1.88 -8.22
CA ASN A 47 -11.05 -2.21 -9.65
C ASN A 47 -12.38 -1.84 -10.33
N ARG A 48 -13.53 -2.19 -9.71
CA ARG A 48 -14.86 -1.79 -10.25
C ARG A 48 -15.05 -0.28 -10.23
N TYR A 49 -14.66 0.38 -9.14
CA TYR A 49 -14.71 1.84 -9.02
C TYR A 49 -13.90 2.52 -10.12
N CYS A 50 -12.66 2.08 -10.36
CA CYS A 50 -11.80 2.63 -11.40
C CYS A 50 -12.37 2.43 -12.79
N LYS A 51 -12.94 1.25 -13.09
CA LYS A 51 -13.63 0.98 -14.36
C LYS A 51 -14.80 1.94 -14.58
N LYS A 52 -15.67 2.12 -13.58
CA LYS A 52 -16.81 3.06 -13.64
C LYS A 52 -16.34 4.49 -13.91
N ASN A 53 -15.21 4.90 -13.33
CA ASN A 53 -14.67 6.24 -13.48
C ASN A 53 -13.68 6.38 -14.67
N LYS A 54 -13.54 5.37 -15.53
CA LYS A 54 -12.63 5.36 -16.70
C LYS A 54 -11.18 5.71 -16.32
N VAL A 55 -10.68 5.16 -15.20
CA VAL A 55 -9.30 5.29 -14.71
C VAL A 55 -8.65 3.92 -14.67
N ASN A 56 -7.37 3.82 -15.10
CA ASN A 56 -6.64 2.56 -15.03
C ASN A 56 -6.52 2.07 -13.58
N PHE A 57 -6.51 0.75 -13.40
CA PHE A 57 -6.30 0.13 -12.09
C PHE A 57 -5.17 -0.88 -12.16
N LEU A 58 -4.28 -0.86 -11.17
CA LEU A 58 -3.20 -1.81 -11.01
C LEU A 58 -3.10 -2.27 -9.56
N SER A 59 -3.04 -3.57 -9.34
CA SER A 59 -2.65 -4.18 -8.08
C SER A 59 -1.76 -5.39 -8.35
N LEU A 60 -0.99 -5.82 -7.36
CA LEU A 60 -0.15 -7.01 -7.48
C LEU A 60 -0.11 -7.75 -6.14
N GLU A 61 0.13 -9.04 -6.19
CA GLU A 61 0.53 -9.85 -5.05
C GLU A 61 2.06 -9.84 -4.97
N TYR A 62 2.61 -9.45 -3.82
CA TYR A 62 4.06 -9.48 -3.61
C TYR A 62 4.57 -10.93 -3.60
N ALA A 63 5.86 -11.12 -3.79
CA ALA A 63 6.49 -12.43 -3.59
C ALA A 63 6.10 -13.05 -2.24
N GLY A 64 5.67 -14.33 -2.26
CA GLY A 64 5.18 -15.04 -1.09
C GLY A 64 3.76 -14.70 -0.65
N HIS A 65 3.01 -13.91 -1.42
CA HIS A 65 1.59 -13.62 -1.18
C HIS A 65 0.72 -14.18 -2.30
N GLY A 66 -0.48 -14.62 -1.96
CA GLY A 66 -1.47 -15.14 -2.90
C GLY A 66 -0.89 -16.21 -3.82
N LYS A 67 -0.97 -15.98 -5.13
CA LYS A 67 -0.46 -16.89 -6.18
C LYS A 67 0.85 -16.40 -6.84
N SER A 68 1.50 -15.39 -6.26
CA SER A 68 2.85 -14.97 -6.66
C SER A 68 3.91 -15.94 -6.19
N TYR A 69 5.07 -15.93 -6.86
CA TYR A 69 6.19 -16.82 -6.50
C TYR A 69 6.70 -16.62 -5.06
N GLY A 70 7.36 -17.67 -4.55
CA GLY A 70 8.06 -17.63 -3.27
C GLY A 70 7.22 -18.05 -2.07
N LYS A 71 7.85 -18.05 -0.88
CA LYS A 71 7.20 -18.35 0.40
C LYS A 71 7.16 -17.08 1.24
N PHE A 72 6.02 -16.82 1.89
CA PHE A 72 5.80 -15.64 2.73
C PHE A 72 6.91 -15.43 3.77
N GLU A 73 7.35 -16.50 4.42
CA GLU A 73 8.38 -16.47 5.47
C GLU A 73 9.74 -15.97 5.00
N ASN A 74 9.99 -15.97 3.68
CA ASN A 74 11.22 -15.47 3.07
C ASN A 74 11.05 -14.04 2.52
N GLY A 75 9.86 -13.46 2.69
CA GLY A 75 9.56 -12.11 2.25
C GLY A 75 10.27 -11.03 3.09
N THR A 76 10.61 -9.92 2.45
CA THR A 76 11.20 -8.75 3.10
C THR A 76 10.61 -7.46 2.53
N ILE A 77 10.71 -6.37 3.28
CA ILE A 77 10.26 -5.04 2.83
C ILE A 77 10.99 -4.63 1.54
N SER A 78 12.30 -4.85 1.47
CA SER A 78 13.11 -4.58 0.28
C SER A 78 12.64 -5.37 -0.93
N GLN A 79 12.35 -6.66 -0.75
CA GLN A 79 11.85 -7.52 -1.84
C GLN A 79 10.49 -7.03 -2.36
N TRP A 80 9.54 -6.77 -1.46
CA TRP A 80 8.20 -6.31 -1.82
C TRP A 80 8.21 -4.92 -2.45
N ARG A 81 9.04 -4.00 -1.93
CA ARG A 81 9.31 -2.71 -2.57
C ARG A 81 9.79 -2.90 -4.02
N ASN A 82 10.75 -3.80 -4.25
CA ASN A 82 11.30 -4.05 -5.57
C ASN A 82 10.28 -4.73 -6.50
N ASN A 83 9.40 -5.60 -6.00
CA ASN A 83 8.30 -6.16 -6.78
C ASN A 83 7.38 -5.04 -7.29
N VAL A 84 6.96 -4.14 -6.40
CA VAL A 84 6.10 -2.99 -6.76
C VAL A 84 6.80 -2.08 -7.76
N LYS A 85 8.06 -1.71 -7.50
CA LYS A 85 8.88 -0.88 -8.40
C LYS A 85 8.97 -1.48 -9.80
N PHE A 86 9.22 -2.78 -9.90
CA PHE A 86 9.29 -3.50 -11.18
C PHE A 86 7.97 -3.45 -11.93
N VAL A 87 6.84 -3.76 -11.27
CA VAL A 87 5.52 -3.78 -11.90
C VAL A 87 5.11 -2.38 -12.37
N ILE A 88 5.35 -1.34 -11.54
CA ILE A 88 5.07 0.05 -11.94
C ILE A 88 5.88 0.42 -13.19
N ARG A 89 7.17 0.14 -13.23
CA ARG A 89 8.02 0.44 -14.41
C ARG A 89 7.55 -0.26 -15.68
N LYS A 90 7.13 -1.52 -15.57
CA LYS A 90 6.69 -2.31 -16.73
C LYS A 90 5.30 -1.91 -17.23
N ILE A 91 4.37 -1.61 -16.33
CA ILE A 91 2.95 -1.41 -16.67
C ILE A 91 2.62 0.08 -16.85
N ILE A 92 3.03 0.93 -15.90
CA ILE A 92 2.68 2.35 -15.88
C ILE A 92 3.66 3.17 -16.72
N LYS A 93 4.93 2.70 -16.80
CA LYS A 93 6.01 3.42 -17.51
C LYS A 93 6.18 4.84 -16.96
N ASN A 94 5.93 5.86 -17.79
CA ASN A 94 6.10 7.28 -17.45
C ASN A 94 4.79 7.99 -17.06
N GLU A 95 3.66 7.27 -17.03
CA GLU A 95 2.36 7.85 -16.69
C GLU A 95 2.24 8.19 -15.20
N LYS A 96 1.22 8.98 -14.86
CA LYS A 96 0.94 9.40 -13.48
C LYS A 96 0.12 8.35 -12.76
N PHE A 97 0.29 8.26 -11.44
CA PHE A 97 -0.49 7.32 -10.64
C PHE A 97 -0.75 7.81 -9.21
N LEU A 98 -1.89 7.36 -8.68
CA LEU A 98 -2.28 7.49 -7.27
C LEU A 98 -1.92 6.20 -6.54
N ILE A 99 -1.25 6.27 -5.40
CA ILE A 99 -1.01 5.12 -4.52
C ILE A 99 -2.07 5.02 -3.45
N ILE A 100 -2.66 3.83 -3.31
CA ILE A 100 -3.51 3.46 -2.18
C ILE A 100 -2.84 2.28 -1.48
N GLY A 101 -2.40 2.47 -0.24
CA GLY A 101 -1.73 1.43 0.54
C GLY A 101 -2.54 1.02 1.77
N SER A 102 -2.84 -0.27 1.92
CA SER A 102 -3.52 -0.81 3.11
C SER A 102 -2.50 -1.44 4.06
N SER A 103 -2.50 -1.00 5.34
CA SER A 103 -1.61 -1.55 6.39
C SER A 103 -0.14 -1.56 5.94
N LEU A 104 0.51 -2.74 5.82
CA LEU A 104 1.83 -2.92 5.22
C LEU A 104 1.95 -2.24 3.85
N GLY A 105 0.90 -2.32 3.02
CA GLY A 105 0.90 -1.72 1.68
C GLY A 105 1.13 -0.21 1.70
N ALA A 106 0.73 0.48 2.77
CA ALA A 106 1.04 1.89 2.96
C ALA A 106 2.55 2.11 3.14
N TRP A 107 3.23 1.27 3.90
CA TRP A 107 4.69 1.33 4.04
C TRP A 107 5.40 1.11 2.71
N ILE A 108 5.03 0.04 1.99
CA ILE A 108 5.60 -0.26 0.67
C ILE A 108 5.33 0.89 -0.31
N GLY A 109 4.14 1.49 -0.26
CA GLY A 109 3.76 2.65 -1.07
C GLY A 109 4.60 3.90 -0.78
N LEU A 110 4.87 4.20 0.49
CA LEU A 110 5.74 5.31 0.89
C LEU A 110 7.18 5.14 0.37
N LEU A 111 7.67 3.90 0.29
CA LEU A 111 8.99 3.62 -0.25
C LEU A 111 9.09 3.90 -1.76
N GLN A 112 7.96 3.88 -2.51
CA GLN A 112 7.96 4.17 -3.94
C GLN A 112 8.27 5.64 -4.26
N PHE A 113 8.11 6.56 -3.31
CA PHE A 113 8.47 7.97 -3.51
C PHE A 113 9.96 8.19 -3.81
N GLN A 114 10.82 7.26 -3.45
CA GLN A 114 12.25 7.32 -3.79
C GLN A 114 12.50 7.23 -5.31
N ASP A 115 11.67 6.44 -5.99
CA ASP A 115 11.84 6.13 -7.41
C ASP A 115 10.86 6.90 -8.31
N PHE A 116 9.66 7.25 -7.80
CA PHE A 116 8.54 7.74 -8.61
C PHE A 116 7.94 9.07 -8.13
N LYS A 117 8.67 9.85 -7.34
CA LYS A 117 8.17 11.11 -6.74
C LYS A 117 7.48 12.03 -7.76
N LYS A 118 8.02 12.12 -8.98
CA LYS A 118 7.46 12.98 -10.05
C LYS A 118 6.19 12.41 -10.70
N GLN A 119 5.96 11.08 -10.60
CA GLN A 119 4.81 10.40 -11.20
C GLN A 119 3.64 10.26 -10.22
N ILE A 120 3.93 10.19 -8.92
CA ILE A 120 2.91 10.04 -7.88
C ILE A 120 2.15 11.36 -7.74
N ILE A 121 0.83 11.31 -7.94
CA ILE A 121 -0.08 12.47 -7.85
C ILE A 121 -0.84 12.54 -6.53
N GLY A 122 -0.80 11.50 -5.72
CA GLY A 122 -1.46 11.43 -4.43
C GLY A 122 -1.12 10.14 -3.69
N PHE A 123 -1.38 10.13 -2.40
CA PHE A 123 -1.22 8.96 -1.54
C PHE A 123 -2.43 8.81 -0.63
N ILE A 124 -3.02 7.61 -0.57
CA ILE A 124 -4.06 7.27 0.40
C ILE A 124 -3.58 6.10 1.24
N GLY A 125 -3.52 6.31 2.56
CA GLY A 125 -3.19 5.26 3.52
C GLY A 125 -4.44 4.74 4.23
N VAL A 126 -4.65 3.42 4.21
CA VAL A 126 -5.79 2.72 4.83
C VAL A 126 -5.28 1.89 6.00
N GLY A 127 -5.64 2.21 7.25
CA GLY A 127 -5.14 1.53 8.45
C GLY A 127 -3.60 1.40 8.43
N SER A 128 -2.91 2.48 8.11
CA SER A 128 -1.50 2.45 7.69
C SER A 128 -0.56 2.02 8.79
N ALA A 129 0.32 1.05 8.52
CA ALA A 129 1.27 0.47 9.47
C ALA A 129 2.75 0.64 9.03
N PRO A 130 3.25 1.88 8.82
CA PRO A 130 4.65 2.07 8.49
C PRO A 130 5.56 1.63 9.66
N GLU A 131 6.64 0.92 9.35
CA GLU A 131 7.63 0.44 10.33
C GLU A 131 7.04 -0.46 11.45
N PHE A 132 5.91 -1.16 11.19
CA PHE A 132 5.21 -1.96 12.20
C PHE A 132 6.10 -3.03 12.84
N LEU A 133 7.03 -3.62 12.10
CA LEU A 133 7.97 -4.64 12.61
C LEU A 133 8.77 -4.14 13.81
N ASP A 134 9.22 -2.89 13.76
CA ASP A 134 9.96 -2.29 14.85
C ASP A 134 9.01 -1.70 15.91
N ARG A 135 8.01 -0.93 15.48
CA ARG A 135 7.16 -0.12 16.38
C ARG A 135 6.05 -0.91 17.07
N LEU A 136 5.46 -1.89 16.40
CA LEU A 136 4.32 -2.66 16.93
C LEU A 136 4.71 -4.06 17.37
N ILE A 137 5.87 -4.58 16.97
CA ILE A 137 6.36 -5.88 17.39
C ILE A 137 7.56 -5.69 18.32
N TRP A 138 8.72 -5.35 17.78
CA TRP A 138 9.97 -5.34 18.57
C TRP A 138 9.92 -4.43 19.80
N GLN A 139 9.41 -3.19 19.68
CA GLN A 139 9.35 -2.25 20.81
C GLN A 139 8.37 -2.66 21.91
N LYS A 140 7.41 -3.56 21.60
CA LYS A 140 6.44 -4.07 22.56
C LYS A 140 6.89 -5.36 23.26
N LEU A 141 7.92 -6.04 22.76
CA LEU A 141 8.45 -7.26 23.36
C LEU A 141 9.15 -6.91 24.70
N LYS A 142 8.96 -7.78 25.68
CA LYS A 142 9.74 -7.81 26.92
C LYS A 142 11.20 -8.20 26.62
N ASP A 143 12.10 -7.97 27.55
CA ASP A 143 13.53 -8.22 27.32
C ASP A 143 13.87 -9.70 27.14
N ASP A 144 13.21 -10.58 27.86
CA ASP A 144 13.31 -12.04 27.68
C ASP A 144 12.79 -12.48 26.30
N GLU A 145 11.65 -11.93 25.84
CA GLU A 145 11.12 -12.21 24.51
C GLU A 145 12.10 -11.72 23.40
N LYS A 146 12.69 -10.54 23.58
CA LYS A 146 13.74 -10.03 22.67
C LYS A 146 14.95 -10.95 22.63
N LYS A 147 15.44 -11.42 23.82
CA LYS A 147 16.53 -12.40 23.91
C LYS A 147 16.18 -13.67 23.17
N MET A 148 14.96 -14.20 23.37
CA MET A 148 14.47 -15.41 22.69
C MET A 148 14.35 -15.20 21.17
N PHE A 149 13.84 -14.06 20.71
CA PHE A 149 13.75 -13.72 19.29
C PHE A 149 15.16 -13.68 18.65
N LEU A 150 16.14 -13.09 19.34
CA LEU A 150 17.54 -13.05 18.85
C LEU A 150 18.17 -14.44 18.81
N LYS A 151 17.91 -15.28 19.82
CA LYS A 151 18.41 -16.66 19.89
C LYS A 151 17.78 -17.55 18.83
N LYS A 152 16.45 -17.62 18.76
CA LYS A 152 15.68 -18.47 17.83
C LYS A 152 15.69 -17.97 16.40
N LYS A 153 16.06 -16.69 16.15
CA LYS A 153 16.03 -16.00 14.86
C LYS A 153 14.62 -15.81 14.28
N PHE A 154 13.57 -16.08 15.06
CA PHE A 154 12.19 -15.79 14.70
C PHE A 154 11.32 -15.53 15.96
N TYR A 155 10.19 -14.85 15.75
CA TYR A 155 9.13 -14.61 16.72
C TYR A 155 7.79 -15.06 16.12
N MET A 156 6.93 -15.71 16.94
CA MET A 156 5.57 -16.07 16.52
C MET A 156 4.62 -14.95 16.94
N LEU A 157 4.19 -14.17 15.96
CA LEU A 157 3.21 -13.11 16.17
C LEU A 157 1.80 -13.70 16.06
N LYS A 158 0.97 -13.51 17.09
CA LYS A 158 -0.46 -13.82 17.05
C LYS A 158 -1.23 -12.53 16.79
N SER A 159 -2.02 -12.47 15.72
CA SER A 159 -2.86 -11.31 15.37
C SER A 159 -4.06 -11.78 14.53
N ASP A 160 -5.25 -11.26 14.81
CA ASP A 160 -6.50 -11.55 14.08
C ASP A 160 -6.80 -13.04 13.92
N GLY A 161 -6.52 -13.87 14.95
CA GLY A 161 -6.72 -15.32 14.91
C GLY A 161 -5.69 -16.09 14.07
N TYR A 162 -4.67 -15.42 13.55
CA TYR A 162 -3.59 -16.03 12.76
C TYR A 162 -2.25 -16.00 13.51
N GLU A 163 -1.40 -16.96 13.20
CA GLU A 163 -0.01 -16.99 13.64
C GLU A 163 0.94 -16.68 12.47
N TYR A 164 1.87 -15.77 12.74
CA TYR A 164 2.85 -15.32 11.74
C TYR A 164 4.26 -15.57 12.25
N LYS A 165 5.05 -16.34 11.52
CA LYS A 165 6.48 -16.50 11.80
C LYS A 165 7.24 -15.28 11.27
N ILE A 166 7.59 -14.37 12.16
CA ILE A 166 8.38 -13.16 11.85
C ILE A 166 9.86 -13.50 12.03
N LYS A 167 10.60 -13.61 10.95
CA LYS A 167 12.04 -13.86 10.98
C LYS A 167 12.83 -12.63 11.42
N LEU A 168 13.95 -12.83 12.10
CA LEU A 168 14.85 -11.73 12.49
C LEU A 168 15.39 -10.98 11.26
N SER A 169 15.61 -11.67 10.15
CA SER A 169 15.99 -11.06 8.86
C SER A 169 14.92 -10.09 8.35
N PHE A 170 13.62 -10.39 8.54
CA PHE A 170 12.52 -9.50 8.15
C PHE A 170 12.52 -8.22 9.01
N LEU A 171 12.69 -8.35 10.35
CA LEU A 171 12.85 -7.19 11.23
C LEU A 171 14.06 -6.32 10.85
N LYS A 172 15.23 -6.95 10.62
CA LYS A 172 16.46 -6.24 10.21
C LYS A 172 16.28 -5.51 8.88
N ASP A 173 15.63 -6.14 7.91
CA ASP A 173 15.34 -5.53 6.62
C ASP A 173 14.32 -4.38 6.75
N GLY A 174 13.29 -4.53 7.60
CA GLY A 174 12.35 -3.46 7.92
C GLY A 174 13.06 -2.22 8.50
N ARG A 175 14.04 -2.40 9.39
CA ARG A 175 14.84 -1.31 9.94
C ARG A 175 15.68 -0.56 8.90
N LYS A 176 16.14 -1.25 7.84
CA LYS A 176 16.82 -0.62 6.69
C LYS A 176 15.88 0.22 5.83
N ASN A 177 14.58 -0.11 5.86
CA ASN A 177 13.54 0.52 5.04
C ASN A 177 12.68 1.53 5.82
N LYS A 178 13.23 2.22 6.82
CA LYS A 178 12.51 3.26 7.57
C LYS A 178 12.08 4.41 6.66
N VAL A 179 10.89 4.93 6.92
CA VAL A 179 10.27 6.03 6.14
C VAL A 179 9.82 7.20 7.01
N LEU A 180 9.51 6.97 8.29
CA LEU A 180 8.90 7.99 9.18
C LEU A 180 9.85 9.15 9.51
N ASN A 181 11.16 8.94 9.40
CA ASN A 181 12.17 9.98 9.61
C ASN A 181 12.55 10.72 8.32
N ARG A 182 11.91 10.38 7.18
CA ARG A 182 12.17 11.02 5.90
C ARG A 182 11.30 12.26 5.72
N LYS A 183 11.74 13.18 4.88
CA LYS A 183 10.95 14.33 4.42
C LYS A 183 10.78 14.23 2.91
N ILE A 184 9.53 14.18 2.47
CA ILE A 184 9.16 14.19 1.05
C ILE A 184 8.58 15.55 0.73
N ASN A 185 9.39 16.39 0.09
CA ASN A 185 8.96 17.72 -0.33
C ASN A 185 8.06 17.58 -1.57
N SER A 186 6.75 17.42 -1.35
CA SER A 186 5.75 17.29 -2.40
C SER A 186 4.45 17.97 -1.94
N LYS A 187 3.75 18.63 -2.89
CA LYS A 187 2.45 19.30 -2.66
C LYS A 187 1.24 18.41 -2.95
N ILE A 188 1.46 17.13 -3.22
CA ILE A 188 0.38 16.18 -3.53
C ILE A 188 -0.60 16.02 -2.36
N PRO A 189 -1.87 15.64 -2.61
CA PRO A 189 -2.77 15.21 -1.53
C PRO A 189 -2.25 13.93 -0.86
N VAL A 190 -2.24 13.94 0.49
CA VAL A 190 -1.92 12.80 1.34
C VAL A 190 -3.09 12.59 2.29
N PHE A 191 -3.91 11.61 1.99
CA PHE A 191 -5.10 11.28 2.74
C PHE A 191 -4.93 9.99 3.52
N LEU A 192 -5.53 9.94 4.70
CA LEU A 192 -5.56 8.76 5.53
C LEU A 192 -7.01 8.39 5.84
N ILE A 193 -7.30 7.08 5.87
CA ILE A 193 -8.55 6.54 6.39
C ILE A 193 -8.21 5.51 7.46
N HIS A 194 -8.84 5.63 8.64
CA HIS A 194 -8.51 4.80 9.79
C HIS A 194 -9.76 4.44 10.58
N GLY A 195 -9.85 3.18 11.02
CA GLY A 195 -10.94 2.71 11.86
C GLY A 195 -10.78 3.18 13.31
N LYS A 196 -11.85 3.68 13.95
CA LYS A 196 -11.79 4.02 15.38
C LYS A 196 -11.64 2.77 16.25
N LYS A 197 -12.10 1.61 15.75
CA LYS A 197 -12.00 0.30 16.40
C LYS A 197 -10.84 -0.54 15.86
N ASP A 198 -9.83 0.08 15.26
CA ASP A 198 -8.60 -0.59 14.83
C ASP A 198 -7.76 -0.94 16.05
N ASP A 199 -7.75 -2.22 16.43
CA ASP A 199 -7.01 -2.80 17.55
C ASP A 199 -5.62 -3.31 17.14
N VAL A 200 -5.35 -3.39 15.84
CA VAL A 200 -4.07 -3.85 15.28
C VAL A 200 -3.07 -2.70 15.17
N VAL A 201 -3.51 -1.55 14.62
CA VAL A 201 -2.65 -0.40 14.37
C VAL A 201 -3.18 0.86 15.06
N PRO A 202 -2.45 1.41 16.03
CA PRO A 202 -2.85 2.67 16.66
C PRO A 202 -2.91 3.82 15.64
N ILE A 203 -3.98 4.60 15.67
CA ILE A 203 -4.18 5.74 14.76
C ILE A 203 -2.99 6.72 14.74
N ASN A 204 -2.31 6.88 15.87
CA ASN A 204 -1.16 7.77 15.98
C ASN A 204 0.02 7.30 15.11
N LEU A 205 0.18 5.99 14.88
CA LEU A 205 1.19 5.48 13.95
C LEU A 205 0.83 5.87 12.50
N SER A 206 -0.44 5.74 12.13
CA SER A 206 -0.93 6.20 10.83
C SER A 206 -0.71 7.70 10.64
N LYS A 207 -1.07 8.52 11.64
CA LYS A 207 -0.88 9.99 11.59
C LYS A 207 0.57 10.43 11.43
N LYS A 208 1.56 9.64 11.87
CA LYS A 208 2.99 9.93 11.67
C LYS A 208 3.36 10.07 10.18
N ILE A 209 2.57 9.52 9.26
CA ILE A 209 2.77 9.71 7.82
C ILE A 209 2.71 11.20 7.44
N PHE A 210 1.89 11.99 8.11
CA PHE A 210 1.79 13.42 7.81
C PHE A 210 3.08 14.20 8.04
N SER A 211 3.94 13.77 8.98
CA SER A 211 5.22 14.40 9.21
C SER A 211 6.22 14.18 8.09
N ILE A 212 6.02 13.12 7.29
CA ILE A 212 6.85 12.83 6.11
C ILE A 212 6.62 13.88 5.00
N PHE A 213 5.40 14.43 4.92
CA PHE A 213 4.97 15.33 3.85
C PHE A 213 4.68 16.75 4.38
N PRO A 214 5.68 17.59 4.62
CA PRO A 214 5.46 18.92 5.24
C PRO A 214 4.60 19.84 4.39
N LYS A 215 4.66 19.75 3.05
CA LYS A 215 3.94 20.63 2.10
C LYS A 215 2.69 20.02 1.46
N ALA A 216 2.28 18.82 1.88
CA ALA A 216 1.13 18.13 1.29
C ALA A 216 -0.21 18.69 1.77
N LYS A 217 -1.25 18.63 0.93
CA LYS A 217 -2.64 18.75 1.38
C LYS A 217 -3.01 17.50 2.17
N LYS A 218 -3.28 17.64 3.46
CA LYS A 218 -3.50 16.53 4.40
C LYS A 218 -4.96 16.39 4.77
N LYS A 219 -5.46 15.15 4.80
CA LYS A 219 -6.80 14.82 5.29
C LYS A 219 -6.78 13.48 6.00
N ILE A 220 -7.50 13.36 7.12
CA ILE A 220 -7.73 12.07 7.78
C ILE A 220 -9.23 11.86 7.95
N GLN A 221 -9.70 10.70 7.51
CA GLN A 221 -11.06 10.23 7.68
C GLN A 221 -11.08 9.12 8.75
N ILE A 222 -11.67 9.42 9.90
CA ILE A 222 -11.87 8.44 10.98
C ILE A 222 -13.24 7.78 10.78
N ILE A 223 -13.24 6.44 10.75
CA ILE A 223 -14.47 5.64 10.63
C ILE A 223 -14.90 5.16 12.01
N LYS A 224 -15.96 5.74 12.57
CA LYS A 224 -16.44 5.52 13.95
C LYS A 224 -16.59 4.03 14.32
N GLY A 225 -17.18 3.21 13.44
CA GLY A 225 -17.33 1.76 13.65
C GLY A 225 -16.31 0.92 12.85
N GLY A 226 -15.27 1.52 12.26
CA GLY A 226 -14.28 0.84 11.43
C GLY A 226 -13.29 0.04 12.25
N ASP A 227 -13.00 -1.17 11.78
CA ASP A 227 -11.92 -2.06 12.21
C ASP A 227 -10.62 -1.79 11.42
N HIS A 228 -9.59 -2.62 11.62
CA HIS A 228 -8.34 -2.55 10.84
C HIS A 228 -8.56 -2.82 9.35
N SER A 229 -9.47 -3.73 9.03
CA SER A 229 -9.74 -4.13 7.65
C SER A 229 -10.34 -3.01 6.79
N LEU A 230 -11.26 -2.19 7.34
CA LEU A 230 -11.99 -1.15 6.61
C LEU A 230 -12.57 -1.69 5.28
N SER A 231 -13.27 -2.83 5.36
CA SER A 231 -13.77 -3.57 4.20
C SER A 231 -15.30 -3.66 4.11
N ARG A 232 -16.03 -3.00 5.01
CA ARG A 232 -17.50 -2.92 4.94
C ARG A 232 -17.89 -1.97 3.80
N LYS A 233 -19.10 -2.11 3.26
CA LYS A 233 -19.62 -1.27 2.16
C LYS A 233 -19.47 0.24 2.44
N GLY A 234 -19.80 0.68 3.67
CA GLY A 234 -19.64 2.08 4.08
C GLY A 234 -18.20 2.56 4.10
N ASP A 235 -17.25 1.70 4.56
CA ASP A 235 -15.82 2.02 4.59
C ASP A 235 -15.28 2.19 3.17
N LEU A 236 -15.65 1.28 2.27
CA LEU A 236 -15.24 1.30 0.86
C LEU A 236 -15.79 2.53 0.13
N ASN A 237 -17.05 2.94 0.43
CA ASN A 237 -17.62 4.16 -0.14
C ASN A 237 -16.87 5.41 0.35
N LYS A 238 -16.46 5.48 1.62
CA LYS A 238 -15.64 6.59 2.13
C LYS A 238 -14.26 6.62 1.45
N LEU A 239 -13.66 5.45 1.23
CA LEU A 239 -12.41 5.35 0.47
C LEU A 239 -12.61 5.85 -0.98
N ALA A 240 -13.71 5.47 -1.65
CA ALA A 240 -14.06 5.94 -2.99
C ALA A 240 -14.20 7.48 -3.05
N THR A 241 -14.83 8.10 -2.03
CA THR A 241 -14.91 9.57 -1.93
C THR A 241 -13.51 10.20 -1.91
N LEU A 242 -12.59 9.69 -1.07
CA LEU A 242 -11.22 10.22 -1.00
C LEU A 242 -10.45 10.04 -2.33
N ILE A 243 -10.68 8.95 -3.04
CA ILE A 243 -10.10 8.74 -4.37
C ILE A 243 -10.66 9.77 -5.35
N GLY A 244 -11.99 9.97 -5.34
CA GLY A 244 -12.68 10.94 -6.18
C GLY A 244 -12.13 12.37 -6.01
N GLU A 245 -11.91 12.80 -4.77
CA GLU A 245 -11.31 14.11 -4.47
C GLU A 245 -9.93 14.31 -5.13
N ILE A 246 -9.14 13.23 -5.30
CA ILE A 246 -7.83 13.30 -5.93
C ILE A 246 -7.92 13.22 -7.45
N ILE A 247 -8.65 12.24 -7.97
CA ILE A 247 -8.67 11.99 -9.42
C ILE A 247 -9.47 13.03 -10.21
N HIS A 248 -10.43 13.70 -9.56
CA HIS A 248 -11.25 14.76 -10.16
C HIS A 248 -10.73 16.18 -9.87
N GLU A 249 -9.64 16.33 -9.13
CA GLU A 249 -8.97 17.62 -8.97
C GLU A 249 -8.61 18.19 -10.38
N PRO A 250 -8.86 19.48 -10.69
CA PRO A 250 -8.70 20.03 -12.04
C PRO A 250 -7.34 19.71 -12.67
N SER A 251 -6.26 19.84 -11.91
CA SER A 251 -4.90 19.51 -12.36
C SER A 251 -4.71 18.03 -12.74
N ASN A 252 -5.48 17.13 -12.15
CA ASN A 252 -5.44 15.69 -12.42
C ASN A 252 -6.46 15.27 -13.48
N LEU A 253 -7.57 16.01 -13.61
CA LEU A 253 -8.56 15.79 -14.67
C LEU A 253 -7.94 16.03 -16.06
N LEU A 254 -7.19 17.11 -16.24
CA LEU A 254 -6.43 17.38 -17.48
C LEU A 254 -5.43 16.25 -17.80
N ARG A 255 -4.75 15.71 -16.78
CA ARG A 255 -3.84 14.57 -16.95
C ARG A 255 -4.56 13.26 -17.30
N ARG A 256 -5.78 13.07 -16.82
CA ARG A 256 -6.61 11.89 -17.07
C ARG A 256 -7.13 11.85 -18.51
N LEU A 257 -7.59 12.97 -19.03
CA LEU A 257 -8.21 13.08 -20.35
C LEU A 257 -7.18 13.13 -21.49
N GLY A 258 -5.90 13.32 -21.17
CA GLY A 258 -4.88 13.61 -22.17
C GLY A 258 -5.08 15.02 -22.76
N LYS A 259 -4.14 15.49 -23.57
CA LYS A 259 -4.22 16.79 -24.24
C LYS A 259 -5.35 16.86 -25.31
N LEU A 260 -6.58 16.60 -24.92
CA LEU A 260 -7.73 16.72 -25.82
C LEU A 260 -8.41 18.08 -25.74
N ILE A 261 -7.81 19.04 -25.02
CA ILE A 261 -8.26 20.44 -24.98
C ILE A 261 -7.04 21.33 -25.14
N LEU A 262 -6.47 21.33 -26.33
CA LEU A 262 -5.67 22.42 -26.89
C LEU A 262 -5.88 22.37 -28.42
N LEU A 263 -7.04 22.80 -28.83
CA LEU A 263 -7.39 23.40 -30.10
C LEU A 263 -8.37 24.54 -29.83
#